data_73558c4e054b30de700d39b705c3f844
#
_entry.id   73558c4e054b30de700d39b705c3f844
#
_cell.length_a   1.000
_cell.length_b   1.000
_cell.length_c   1.000
_cell.angle_alpha   90.00
_cell.angle_beta   90.00
_cell.angle_gamma   90.00
#
_symmetry.space_group_name_H-M   'P 1'
#
loop_
_entity.id
_entity.type
_entity.pdbx_description
1 polymer ?
#
loop_
_entity_poly.entity_id
_entity_poly.type
_entity_poly.pdbx_seq_one_letter_code
_entity_poly.pdbx_strand_id
1 'polypeptide(L)'
;MLSIQQGLKEEGVCVPMTKLCQWFGMARRSMYYVSTKKRPTVRPELADPIKTLIEEEPSFGYRTVAALLGMNKNTVQRIFRLKGWQVRKRPVGQRPRIQSLPSVATAPNQRWATDLCRVWGGKDGWLSLALVIDCHTRQLLGWHLSRTGKASTASAALEQALITRFGTLGRVTEPFLLRSDNGLVFTSRDYTRLVRSYGLKQEFITPHCPQQNGMVERVIRTLKEQCVHRHRFESQVHALRVIGDWIAFYNRQRPHQALKMMTPDAAYAATLTA
;
A
#
# COMPACT_ATOMS: atom_id res chain seq x y z
N MET A 1 -41.56 -0.05 -21.77
CA MET A 1 -42.34 -0.48 -22.96
C MET A 1 -43.79 -0.80 -22.61
N LEU A 2 -44.10 -1.76 -21.71
CA LEU A 2 -45.50 -2.01 -21.31
C LEU A 2 -46.19 -0.74 -20.79
N SER A 3 -45.47 0.05 -19.96
CA SER A 3 -45.97 1.36 -19.49
C SER A 3 -46.15 2.39 -20.61
N ILE A 4 -45.29 2.37 -21.64
CA ILE A 4 -45.43 3.23 -22.82
C ILE A 4 -46.65 2.84 -23.63
N GLN A 5 -46.87 1.53 -23.84
CA GLN A 5 -48.05 1.05 -24.54
C GLN A 5 -49.35 1.45 -23.81
N GLN A 6 -49.32 1.35 -22.48
CA GLN A 6 -50.47 1.70 -21.65
C GLN A 6 -50.74 3.22 -21.68
N GLY A 7 -49.68 4.06 -21.57
CA GLY A 7 -49.83 5.51 -21.71
C GLY A 7 -50.39 5.93 -23.09
N LEU A 8 -49.89 5.35 -24.17
CA LEU A 8 -50.44 5.60 -25.52
C LEU A 8 -51.88 5.19 -25.66
N LYS A 9 -52.29 4.08 -25.02
CA LYS A 9 -53.67 3.61 -25.02
C LYS A 9 -54.60 4.57 -24.24
N GLU A 10 -54.10 5.15 -23.14
CA GLU A 10 -54.83 6.16 -22.36
C GLU A 10 -55.01 7.47 -23.16
N GLU A 11 -54.06 7.78 -24.07
CA GLU A 11 -54.14 8.89 -25.00
C GLU A 11 -54.95 8.57 -26.28
N GLY A 12 -55.60 7.40 -26.35
CA GLY A 12 -56.42 6.98 -27.46
C GLY A 12 -55.67 6.39 -28.64
N VAL A 13 -54.33 6.20 -28.49
CA VAL A 13 -53.47 5.66 -29.57
C VAL A 13 -53.17 4.19 -29.32
N CYS A 14 -53.73 3.29 -30.15
CA CYS A 14 -53.60 1.85 -30.01
C CYS A 14 -52.42 1.34 -30.86
N VAL A 15 -51.21 1.18 -30.25
CA VAL A 15 -50.00 0.69 -30.93
C VAL A 15 -49.72 -0.76 -30.52
N PRO A 16 -49.64 -1.72 -31.50
CA PRO A 16 -49.27 -3.09 -31.18
C PRO A 16 -47.85 -3.19 -30.63
N MET A 17 -47.61 -4.09 -29.67
CA MET A 17 -46.29 -4.31 -29.07
C MET A 17 -45.20 -4.66 -30.10
N THR A 18 -45.58 -5.35 -31.18
CA THR A 18 -44.67 -5.66 -32.30
C THR A 18 -44.08 -4.40 -32.93
N LYS A 19 -44.93 -3.38 -33.15
CA LYS A 19 -44.51 -2.11 -33.75
C LYS A 19 -43.66 -1.29 -32.79
N LEU A 20 -43.99 -1.27 -31.50
CA LEU A 20 -43.16 -0.67 -30.46
C LEU A 20 -41.78 -1.34 -30.38
N CYS A 21 -41.73 -2.68 -30.37
CA CYS A 21 -40.45 -3.40 -30.37
C CYS A 21 -39.59 -3.06 -31.60
N GLN A 22 -40.20 -2.92 -32.77
CA GLN A 22 -39.51 -2.54 -34.00
C GLN A 22 -38.95 -1.11 -33.92
N TRP A 23 -39.72 -0.15 -33.43
CA TRP A 23 -39.30 1.25 -33.30
C TRP A 23 -38.13 1.42 -32.31
N PHE A 24 -38.11 0.64 -31.24
CA PHE A 24 -37.04 0.70 -30.23
C PHE A 24 -35.91 -0.33 -30.44
N GLY A 25 -35.91 -1.07 -31.56
CA GLY A 25 -34.88 -2.06 -31.88
C GLY A 25 -34.75 -3.19 -30.86
N MET A 26 -35.88 -3.55 -30.18
CA MET A 26 -35.87 -4.55 -29.13
C MET A 26 -36.59 -5.85 -29.58
N ALA A 27 -35.97 -7.00 -29.26
CA ALA A 27 -36.62 -8.27 -29.50
C ALA A 27 -37.89 -8.41 -28.64
N ARG A 28 -39.03 -8.79 -29.23
CA ARG A 28 -40.32 -9.00 -28.52
C ARG A 28 -40.20 -9.92 -27.32
N ARG A 29 -39.36 -10.96 -27.40
CA ARG A 29 -39.10 -11.90 -26.31
C ARG A 29 -38.55 -11.22 -25.06
N SER A 30 -37.73 -10.19 -25.22
CA SER A 30 -37.13 -9.44 -24.09
C SER A 30 -38.17 -8.69 -23.26
N MET A 31 -39.33 -8.37 -23.84
CA MET A 31 -40.40 -7.64 -23.14
C MET A 31 -41.11 -8.49 -22.08
N TYR A 32 -41.13 -9.78 -22.29
CA TYR A 32 -41.81 -10.75 -21.40
C TYR A 32 -40.82 -11.53 -20.54
N TYR A 33 -39.55 -11.16 -20.63
CA TYR A 33 -38.49 -11.82 -19.80
C TYR A 33 -38.61 -11.40 -18.36
N VAL A 34 -38.98 -12.34 -17.51
CA VAL A 34 -38.91 -12.20 -16.05
C VAL A 34 -37.67 -12.94 -15.57
N SER A 35 -36.75 -12.21 -14.90
CA SER A 35 -35.55 -12.85 -14.39
C SER A 35 -35.89 -13.83 -13.27
N THR A 36 -35.58 -15.11 -13.48
CA THR A 36 -35.69 -16.16 -12.47
C THR A 36 -34.51 -16.25 -11.54
N LYS A 37 -33.43 -15.45 -11.81
CA LYS A 37 -32.25 -15.44 -11.00
C LYS A 37 -32.54 -14.79 -9.64
N LYS A 38 -32.37 -15.55 -8.57
CA LYS A 38 -32.44 -15.03 -7.20
C LYS A 38 -31.34 -14.01 -6.98
N ARG A 39 -31.62 -12.98 -6.18
CA ARG A 39 -30.59 -12.02 -5.78
C ARG A 39 -29.44 -12.77 -5.11
N PRO A 40 -28.17 -12.43 -5.43
CA PRO A 40 -27.04 -13.09 -4.82
C PRO A 40 -27.02 -12.80 -3.33
N THR A 41 -27.01 -13.85 -2.53
CA THR A 41 -26.89 -13.78 -1.06
C THR A 41 -25.46 -14.06 -0.61
N VAL A 42 -25.09 -13.54 0.54
CA VAL A 42 -23.81 -13.79 1.18
C VAL A 42 -24.05 -14.63 2.42
N ARG A 43 -23.33 -15.72 2.57
CA ARG A 43 -23.37 -16.56 3.78
C ARG A 43 -22.73 -15.79 4.94
N PRO A 44 -23.40 -15.65 6.10
CA PRO A 44 -22.86 -14.93 7.25
C PRO A 44 -21.51 -15.48 7.72
N GLU A 45 -21.36 -16.81 7.78
CA GLU A 45 -20.14 -17.50 8.20
C GLU A 45 -18.89 -17.07 7.42
N LEU A 46 -19.07 -16.69 6.14
CA LEU A 46 -17.96 -16.19 5.32
C LEU A 46 -17.81 -14.66 5.42
N ALA A 47 -18.88 -13.96 5.77
CA ALA A 47 -18.88 -12.50 5.81
C ALA A 47 -18.35 -11.96 7.15
N ASP A 48 -18.65 -12.62 8.25
CA ASP A 48 -18.35 -12.14 9.59
C ASP A 48 -16.83 -12.04 9.85
N PRO A 49 -15.97 -13.03 9.53
CA PRO A 49 -14.53 -12.90 9.68
C PRO A 49 -13.95 -11.77 8.82
N ILE A 50 -14.50 -11.59 7.61
CA ILE A 50 -14.10 -10.49 6.72
C ILE A 50 -14.47 -9.14 7.34
N LYS A 51 -15.68 -9.03 7.90
CA LYS A 51 -16.18 -7.81 8.53
C LYS A 51 -15.30 -7.42 9.72
N THR A 52 -15.03 -8.35 10.64
CA THR A 52 -14.15 -8.12 11.79
C THR A 52 -12.79 -7.57 11.35
N LEU A 53 -12.15 -8.23 10.38
CA LEU A 53 -10.83 -7.82 9.91
C LEU A 53 -10.82 -6.43 9.25
N ILE A 54 -11.87 -6.05 8.50
CA ILE A 54 -11.93 -4.72 7.89
C ILE A 54 -12.36 -3.62 8.88
N GLU A 55 -13.03 -3.97 9.97
CA GLU A 55 -13.30 -3.03 11.08
C GLU A 55 -11.99 -2.70 11.82
N GLU A 56 -11.13 -3.69 12.04
CA GLU A 56 -9.79 -3.50 12.61
C GLU A 56 -8.87 -2.76 11.63
N GLU A 57 -8.87 -3.17 10.35
CA GLU A 57 -7.99 -2.67 9.30
C GLU A 57 -8.73 -2.16 8.04
N PRO A 58 -9.41 -0.99 8.11
CA PRO A 58 -10.28 -0.46 7.04
C PRO A 58 -9.57 -0.20 5.70
N SER A 59 -8.25 -0.13 5.70
CA SER A 59 -7.44 0.10 4.50
C SER A 59 -7.16 -1.17 3.70
N PHE A 60 -7.50 -2.36 4.24
CA PHE A 60 -7.21 -3.62 3.56
C PHE A 60 -8.17 -3.87 2.40
N GLY A 61 -7.60 -4.13 1.24
CA GLY A 61 -8.35 -4.58 0.07
C GLY A 61 -8.64 -6.09 0.13
N TYR A 62 -9.61 -6.54 -0.68
CA TYR A 62 -10.03 -7.96 -0.69
C TYR A 62 -8.90 -8.98 -0.87
N ARG A 63 -7.77 -8.62 -1.56
CA ARG A 63 -6.63 -9.53 -1.73
C ARG A 63 -5.87 -9.76 -0.43
N THR A 64 -5.64 -8.68 0.33
CA THR A 64 -4.97 -8.74 1.63
C THR A 64 -5.82 -9.51 2.63
N VAL A 65 -7.13 -9.21 2.68
CA VAL A 65 -8.10 -9.92 3.53
C VAL A 65 -8.17 -11.40 3.18
N ALA A 66 -8.22 -11.75 1.88
CA ALA A 66 -8.24 -13.13 1.43
C ALA A 66 -6.99 -13.91 1.88
N ALA A 67 -5.81 -13.27 1.79
CA ALA A 67 -4.55 -13.89 2.20
C ALA A 67 -4.47 -14.09 3.73
N LEU A 68 -4.89 -13.10 4.51
CA LEU A 68 -4.88 -13.19 5.98
C LEU A 68 -5.85 -14.25 6.51
N LEU A 69 -7.03 -14.38 5.89
CA LEU A 69 -8.04 -15.35 6.28
C LEU A 69 -7.88 -16.73 5.60
N GLY A 70 -6.88 -16.93 4.74
CA GLY A 70 -6.71 -18.16 3.97
C GLY A 70 -7.87 -18.46 3.00
N MET A 71 -8.66 -17.45 2.61
CA MET A 71 -9.85 -17.60 1.81
C MET A 71 -9.58 -17.40 0.32
N ASN A 72 -10.42 -18.01 -0.54
CA ASN A 72 -10.34 -17.76 -1.98
C ASN A 72 -10.60 -16.29 -2.30
N LYS A 73 -9.67 -15.66 -3.01
CA LYS A 73 -9.73 -14.23 -3.37
C LYS A 73 -10.99 -13.80 -4.12
N ASN A 74 -11.54 -14.69 -4.98
CA ASN A 74 -12.74 -14.40 -5.76
C ASN A 74 -13.99 -14.41 -4.88
N THR A 75 -14.04 -15.30 -3.89
CA THR A 75 -15.09 -15.34 -2.88
C THR A 75 -15.09 -14.06 -2.06
N VAL A 76 -13.94 -13.66 -1.54
CA VAL A 76 -13.81 -12.41 -0.78
C VAL A 76 -14.15 -11.20 -1.64
N GLN A 77 -13.66 -11.14 -2.89
CA GLN A 77 -13.99 -10.05 -3.81
C GLN A 77 -15.51 -9.93 -4.06
N ARG A 78 -16.20 -11.08 -4.23
CA ARG A 78 -17.65 -11.11 -4.40
C ARG A 78 -18.37 -10.57 -3.17
N ILE A 79 -17.94 -10.97 -1.97
CA ILE A 79 -18.51 -10.48 -0.69
C ILE A 79 -18.29 -8.97 -0.56
N PHE A 80 -17.06 -8.48 -0.80
CA PHE A 80 -16.75 -7.04 -0.80
C PHE A 80 -17.68 -6.26 -1.74
N ARG A 81 -17.93 -6.79 -2.94
CA ARG A 81 -18.81 -6.15 -3.92
C ARG A 81 -20.26 -6.13 -3.45
N LEU A 82 -20.77 -7.24 -2.94
CA LEU A 82 -22.17 -7.36 -2.50
C LEU A 82 -22.47 -6.55 -1.23
N LYS A 83 -21.49 -6.43 -0.34
CA LYS A 83 -21.60 -5.66 0.92
C LYS A 83 -21.16 -4.19 0.77
N GLY A 84 -20.64 -3.77 -0.39
CA GLY A 84 -20.14 -2.40 -0.58
C GLY A 84 -18.87 -2.05 0.18
N TRP A 85 -18.10 -3.04 0.64
CA TRP A 85 -16.87 -2.87 1.42
C TRP A 85 -15.63 -2.54 0.59
N GLN A 86 -15.79 -2.16 -0.66
CA GLN A 86 -14.67 -1.87 -1.54
C GLN A 86 -13.92 -0.61 -1.10
N VAL A 87 -12.61 -0.72 -0.94
CA VAL A 87 -11.74 0.43 -0.70
C VAL A 87 -11.80 1.36 -1.91
N ARG A 88 -12.20 2.61 -1.72
CA ARG A 88 -12.28 3.61 -2.80
C ARG A 88 -10.88 3.87 -3.38
N LYS A 89 -10.74 3.69 -4.68
CA LYS A 89 -9.54 4.15 -5.38
C LYS A 89 -9.50 5.67 -5.37
N ARG A 90 -8.41 6.26 -4.89
CA ARG A 90 -8.16 7.70 -5.11
C ARG A 90 -7.91 7.91 -6.60
N PRO A 91 -8.52 8.93 -7.23
CA PRO A 91 -8.21 9.28 -8.61
C PRO A 91 -6.72 9.61 -8.70
N VAL A 92 -6.02 8.88 -9.55
CA VAL A 92 -4.61 9.20 -9.87
C VAL A 92 -4.68 10.36 -10.85
N GLY A 93 -4.20 11.54 -10.44
CA GLY A 93 -4.06 12.67 -11.34
C GLY A 93 -3.25 12.29 -12.57
N GLN A 94 -3.59 12.85 -13.73
CA GLN A 94 -2.83 12.66 -14.96
C GLN A 94 -1.48 13.38 -14.81
N ARG A 95 -0.46 12.63 -14.35
CA ARG A 95 0.94 13.10 -14.41
C ARG A 95 1.61 12.43 -15.59
N PRO A 96 2.41 13.17 -16.39
CA PRO A 96 3.22 12.59 -17.45
C PRO A 96 4.07 11.45 -16.85
N ARG A 97 4.00 10.27 -17.44
CA ARG A 97 4.86 9.14 -17.05
C ARG A 97 6.21 9.34 -17.73
N ILE A 98 7.16 9.90 -17.00
CA ILE A 98 8.55 9.86 -17.41
C ILE A 98 9.03 8.42 -17.19
N GLN A 99 9.72 7.84 -18.19
CA GLN A 99 10.41 6.56 -18.01
C GLN A 99 11.46 6.73 -16.92
N SER A 100 11.17 6.21 -15.75
CA SER A 100 12.11 6.24 -14.62
C SER A 100 12.75 4.86 -14.47
N LEU A 101 14.03 4.84 -14.13
CA LEU A 101 14.72 3.62 -13.73
C LEU A 101 13.95 2.92 -12.61
N PRO A 102 13.68 1.61 -12.73
CA PRO A 102 12.92 0.89 -11.72
C PRO A 102 13.58 0.98 -10.35
N SER A 103 12.79 1.20 -9.30
CA SER A 103 13.28 1.14 -7.92
C SER A 103 13.52 -0.29 -7.44
N VAL A 104 13.08 -1.29 -8.20
CA VAL A 104 13.14 -2.71 -7.83
C VAL A 104 14.56 -3.23 -7.99
N ALA A 105 15.09 -3.87 -6.94
CA ALA A 105 16.31 -4.65 -6.98
C ALA A 105 16.00 -6.12 -7.36
N THR A 106 16.94 -6.81 -7.97
CA THR A 106 16.79 -8.20 -8.39
C THR A 106 17.15 -9.21 -7.29
N ALA A 107 17.93 -8.77 -6.30
CA ALA A 107 18.30 -9.55 -5.13
C ALA A 107 18.29 -8.69 -3.86
N PRO A 108 18.21 -9.31 -2.64
CA PRO A 108 18.38 -8.60 -1.38
C PRO A 108 19.71 -7.89 -1.31
N ASN A 109 19.73 -6.78 -0.59
CA ASN A 109 20.96 -5.98 -0.36
C ASN A 109 21.65 -5.45 -1.63
N GLN A 110 21.00 -5.42 -2.80
CA GLN A 110 21.51 -4.69 -3.97
C GLN A 110 21.22 -3.19 -3.87
N ARG A 111 20.04 -2.86 -3.36
CA ARG A 111 19.60 -1.47 -3.21
C ARG A 111 18.69 -1.33 -2.00
N TRP A 112 19.07 -0.45 -1.11
CA TRP A 112 18.18 0.05 -0.07
C TRP A 112 17.66 1.43 -0.46
N ALA A 113 16.51 1.81 0.06
CA ALA A 113 15.97 3.15 -0.09
C ALA A 113 15.69 3.76 1.28
N THR A 114 16.00 5.05 1.41
CA THR A 114 15.76 5.82 2.64
C THR A 114 15.00 7.10 2.34
N ASP A 115 14.20 7.52 3.30
CA ASP A 115 13.47 8.78 3.23
C ASP A 115 13.07 9.25 4.63
N LEU A 116 12.70 10.52 4.73
CA LEU A 116 12.23 11.19 5.95
C LEU A 116 10.78 11.63 5.80
N CYS A 117 9.98 11.41 6.82
CA CYS A 117 8.63 11.97 6.88
C CYS A 117 8.33 12.62 8.23
N ARG A 118 7.33 13.53 8.22
CA ARG A 118 6.86 14.21 9.44
C ARG A 118 5.69 13.45 10.04
N VAL A 119 5.71 13.35 11.38
CA VAL A 119 4.67 12.74 12.21
C VAL A 119 4.35 13.68 13.36
N TRP A 120 3.07 13.92 13.62
CA TRP A 120 2.66 14.72 14.77
C TRP A 120 2.71 13.88 16.05
N GLY A 121 3.50 14.29 17.03
CA GLY A 121 3.77 13.56 18.28
C GLY A 121 3.06 14.17 19.52
N GLY A 122 1.88 14.77 19.34
CA GLY A 122 1.10 15.35 20.45
C GLY A 122 1.84 16.49 21.15
N LYS A 123 2.06 16.38 22.46
CA LYS A 123 2.77 17.41 23.26
C LYS A 123 4.20 17.69 22.80
N ASP A 124 4.83 16.75 22.10
CA ASP A 124 6.18 16.90 21.59
C ASP A 124 6.23 17.55 20.19
N GLY A 125 5.06 17.90 19.61
CA GLY A 125 4.96 18.60 18.34
C GLY A 125 5.34 17.74 17.14
N TRP A 126 5.88 18.36 16.10
CA TRP A 126 6.30 17.68 14.88
C TRP A 126 7.60 16.89 15.06
N LEU A 127 7.50 15.59 14.86
CA LEU A 127 8.61 14.64 14.86
C LEU A 127 9.02 14.31 13.44
N SER A 128 10.27 13.90 13.26
CA SER A 128 10.85 13.41 12.00
C SER A 128 11.09 11.91 12.12
N LEU A 129 10.53 11.14 11.22
CA LEU A 129 10.71 9.69 11.12
C LEU A 129 11.56 9.39 9.89
N ALA A 130 12.73 8.79 10.09
CA ALA A 130 13.58 8.23 9.04
C ALA A 130 13.26 6.74 8.88
N LEU A 131 13.22 6.25 7.64
CA LEU A 131 12.98 4.84 7.31
C LEU A 131 14.04 4.35 6.33
N VAL A 132 14.43 3.08 6.46
CA VAL A 132 15.30 2.37 5.52
C VAL A 132 14.65 1.04 5.14
N ILE A 133 14.49 0.80 3.84
CA ILE A 133 13.89 -0.44 3.31
C ILE A 133 14.82 -1.11 2.31
N ASP A 134 14.75 -2.43 2.23
CA ASP A 134 15.31 -3.21 1.12
C ASP A 134 14.36 -3.18 -0.08
N CYS A 135 14.88 -2.77 -1.25
CA CYS A 135 14.07 -2.62 -2.45
C CYS A 135 13.68 -3.95 -3.13
N HIS A 136 14.28 -5.07 -2.73
CA HIS A 136 13.91 -6.40 -3.20
C HIS A 136 12.84 -7.03 -2.30
N THR A 137 13.18 -7.24 -1.05
CA THR A 137 12.30 -7.92 -0.07
C THR A 137 11.21 -7.02 0.49
N ARG A 138 11.31 -5.70 0.30
CA ARG A 138 10.44 -4.66 0.90
C ARG A 138 10.48 -4.65 2.42
N GLN A 139 11.44 -5.32 3.03
CA GLN A 139 11.62 -5.35 4.46
C GLN A 139 12.03 -3.98 4.98
N LEU A 140 11.34 -3.49 5.98
CA LEU A 140 11.67 -2.26 6.68
C LEU A 140 12.76 -2.60 7.70
N LEU A 141 14.01 -2.30 7.34
CA LEU A 141 15.21 -2.72 8.07
C LEU A 141 15.56 -1.82 9.25
N GLY A 142 15.37 -0.52 9.07
CA GLY A 142 15.70 0.45 10.10
C GLY A 142 14.76 1.64 10.08
N TRP A 143 14.59 2.23 11.26
CA TRP A 143 13.80 3.43 11.45
C TRP A 143 14.24 4.18 12.68
N HIS A 144 14.06 5.50 12.67
CA HIS A 144 14.35 6.34 13.83
C HIS A 144 13.39 7.51 13.90
N LEU A 145 12.79 7.73 15.07
CA LEU A 145 11.88 8.84 15.35
C LEU A 145 12.54 9.86 16.26
N SER A 146 12.68 11.09 15.78
CA SER A 146 13.36 12.18 16.49
C SER A 146 12.57 13.48 16.42
N ARG A 147 12.82 14.38 17.37
CA ARG A 147 12.31 15.76 17.32
C ARG A 147 12.95 16.59 16.21
N THR A 148 14.07 16.18 15.70
CA THR A 148 14.80 16.90 14.65
C THR A 148 14.94 16.07 13.38
N GLY A 149 14.78 16.69 12.22
CA GLY A 149 15.01 16.07 10.90
C GLY A 149 16.44 16.33 10.42
N LYS A 150 17.46 16.01 11.25
CA LYS A 150 18.87 16.20 10.93
C LYS A 150 19.50 14.93 10.34
N ALA A 151 20.73 15.05 9.84
CA ALA A 151 21.54 13.94 9.37
C ALA A 151 21.64 12.81 10.42
N SER A 152 21.76 13.13 11.70
CA SER A 152 21.79 12.15 12.80
C SER A 152 20.55 11.26 12.87
N THR A 153 19.36 11.78 12.52
CA THR A 153 18.12 10.99 12.48
C THR A 153 18.17 9.95 11.36
N ALA A 154 18.64 10.34 10.16
CA ALA A 154 18.81 9.43 9.04
C ALA A 154 19.94 8.41 9.31
N SER A 155 21.02 8.86 9.95
CA SER A 155 22.15 8.00 10.35
C SER A 155 21.71 6.91 11.32
N ALA A 156 20.97 7.25 12.37
CA ALA A 156 20.48 6.28 13.34
C ALA A 156 19.56 5.22 12.70
N ALA A 157 18.71 5.63 11.74
CA ALA A 157 17.87 4.67 10.99
C ALA A 157 18.72 3.75 10.11
N LEU A 158 19.78 4.26 9.47
CA LEU A 158 20.70 3.47 8.65
C LEU A 158 21.50 2.49 9.51
N GLU A 159 22.01 2.92 10.64
CA GLU A 159 22.78 2.09 11.58
C GLU A 159 21.90 0.95 12.13
N GLN A 160 20.66 1.25 12.50
CA GLN A 160 19.70 0.22 12.88
C GLN A 160 19.46 -0.78 11.75
N ALA A 161 19.34 -0.31 10.50
CA ALA A 161 19.15 -1.19 9.34
C ALA A 161 20.34 -2.13 9.13
N LEU A 162 21.58 -1.62 9.28
CA LEU A 162 22.79 -2.42 9.17
C LEU A 162 22.85 -3.49 10.27
N ILE A 163 22.56 -3.13 11.53
CA ILE A 163 22.49 -4.08 12.64
C ILE A 163 21.40 -5.14 12.39
N THR A 164 20.22 -4.72 11.95
CA THR A 164 19.12 -5.64 11.68
C THR A 164 19.46 -6.66 10.59
N ARG A 165 20.17 -6.22 9.56
CA ARG A 165 20.50 -7.08 8.41
C ARG A 165 21.75 -7.92 8.60
N PHE A 166 22.79 -7.37 9.22
CA PHE A 166 24.11 -7.99 9.31
C PHE A 166 24.50 -8.39 10.75
N GLY A 167 23.65 -8.09 11.74
CA GLY A 167 23.88 -8.43 13.15
C GLY A 167 24.91 -7.54 13.86
N THR A 168 25.68 -6.77 13.13
CA THR A 168 26.76 -5.90 13.68
C THR A 168 26.83 -4.59 12.92
N LEU A 169 27.38 -3.57 13.57
CA LEU A 169 27.66 -2.29 12.96
C LEU A 169 29.12 -2.28 12.48
N GLY A 170 29.29 -2.16 11.17
CA GLY A 170 30.62 -2.15 10.56
C GLY A 170 30.54 -1.96 9.04
N ARG A 171 31.70 -1.96 8.41
CA ARG A 171 31.79 -1.88 6.96
C ARG A 171 31.21 -3.17 6.34
N VAL A 172 30.30 -3.01 5.39
CA VAL A 172 29.72 -4.15 4.66
C VAL A 172 30.79 -4.83 3.78
N THR A 173 30.70 -6.14 3.65
CA THR A 173 31.62 -6.94 2.82
C THR A 173 31.45 -6.63 1.35
N GLU A 174 30.20 -6.52 0.89
CA GLU A 174 29.84 -6.19 -0.49
C GLU A 174 29.14 -4.83 -0.55
N PRO A 175 29.74 -3.85 -1.26
CA PRO A 175 29.11 -2.53 -1.41
C PRO A 175 27.82 -2.60 -2.19
N PHE A 176 26.76 -1.97 -1.66
CA PHE A 176 25.47 -1.86 -2.33
C PHE A 176 24.96 -0.41 -2.36
N LEU A 177 23.88 -0.20 -3.11
CA LEU A 177 23.31 1.12 -3.33
C LEU A 177 22.40 1.55 -2.17
N LEU A 178 22.59 2.76 -1.65
CA LEU A 178 21.66 3.42 -0.76
C LEU A 178 21.02 4.61 -1.46
N ARG A 179 19.76 4.45 -1.88
CA ARG A 179 19.00 5.47 -2.59
C ARG A 179 18.31 6.43 -1.63
N SER A 180 18.39 7.71 -1.94
CA SER A 180 17.65 8.78 -1.25
C SER A 180 17.19 9.85 -2.24
N ASP A 181 16.36 10.77 -1.77
CA ASP A 181 16.15 12.03 -2.48
C ASP A 181 17.39 12.95 -2.38
N ASN A 182 17.30 14.13 -3.01
CA ASN A 182 18.35 15.16 -2.98
C ASN A 182 18.21 16.12 -1.77
N GLY A 183 17.50 15.70 -0.72
CA GLY A 183 17.29 16.51 0.48
C GLY A 183 18.59 16.84 1.21
N LEU A 184 18.63 18.02 1.87
CA LEU A 184 19.79 18.52 2.59
C LEU A 184 20.33 17.54 3.64
N VAL A 185 19.48 16.71 4.20
CA VAL A 185 19.86 15.67 5.16
C VAL A 185 20.79 14.64 4.51
N PHE A 186 20.39 14.14 3.34
CA PHE A 186 21.10 13.06 2.65
C PHE A 186 22.33 13.57 1.86
N THR A 187 22.36 14.84 1.48
CA THR A 187 23.50 15.49 0.81
C THR A 187 24.50 16.08 1.79
N SER A 188 24.21 16.07 3.10
CA SER A 188 25.09 16.61 4.12
C SER A 188 26.42 15.86 4.19
N ARG A 189 27.50 16.58 4.54
CA ARG A 189 28.85 15.98 4.69
C ARG A 189 28.88 14.85 5.71
N ASP A 190 28.18 15.01 6.83
CA ASP A 190 28.18 14.03 7.91
C ASP A 190 27.49 12.73 7.47
N TYR A 191 26.32 12.83 6.85
CA TYR A 191 25.62 11.65 6.34
C TYR A 191 26.39 10.95 5.22
N THR A 192 26.93 11.72 4.27
CA THR A 192 27.71 11.16 3.15
C THR A 192 28.99 10.46 3.64
N ARG A 193 29.67 11.05 4.64
CA ARG A 193 30.86 10.45 5.26
C ARG A 193 30.49 9.14 5.96
N LEU A 194 29.39 9.12 6.72
CA LEU A 194 28.89 7.92 7.40
C LEU A 194 28.55 6.80 6.40
N VAL A 195 27.79 7.10 5.37
CA VAL A 195 27.43 6.11 4.34
C VAL A 195 28.68 5.48 3.71
N ARG A 196 29.68 6.30 3.39
CA ARG A 196 30.96 5.83 2.83
C ARG A 196 31.77 4.99 3.84
N SER A 197 31.78 5.34 5.13
CA SER A 197 32.50 4.58 6.14
C SER A 197 31.95 3.16 6.29
N TYR A 198 30.65 2.96 6.09
CA TYR A 198 30.02 1.63 6.05
C TYR A 198 30.21 0.90 4.71
N GLY A 199 30.89 1.49 3.73
CA GLY A 199 31.14 0.88 2.43
C GLY A 199 29.96 0.94 1.46
N LEU A 200 28.91 1.73 1.77
CA LEU A 200 27.75 1.90 0.91
C LEU A 200 28.00 2.92 -0.20
N LYS A 201 27.34 2.75 -1.33
CA LYS A 201 27.33 3.69 -2.46
C LYS A 201 26.03 4.49 -2.44
N GLN A 202 26.15 5.80 -2.22
CA GLN A 202 24.99 6.68 -2.24
C GLN A 202 24.47 6.89 -3.66
N GLU A 203 23.16 6.69 -3.86
CA GLU A 203 22.47 6.88 -5.14
C GLU A 203 21.36 7.92 -4.92
N PHE A 204 21.49 9.06 -5.58
CA PHE A 204 20.46 10.10 -5.56
C PHE A 204 19.47 9.94 -6.70
N ILE A 205 18.22 10.27 -6.44
CA ILE A 205 17.22 10.33 -7.52
C ILE A 205 17.54 11.49 -8.46
N THR A 206 17.16 11.33 -9.72
CA THR A 206 17.23 12.44 -10.69
C THR A 206 16.36 13.60 -10.19
N PRO A 207 16.84 14.85 -10.25
CA PRO A 207 16.02 16.02 -9.89
C PRO A 207 14.66 15.98 -10.60
N HIS A 208 13.60 16.29 -9.86
CA HIS A 208 12.19 16.26 -10.33
C HIS A 208 11.65 14.88 -10.70
N CYS A 209 12.33 13.78 -10.36
CA CYS A 209 11.90 12.40 -10.60
C CYS A 209 11.60 11.63 -9.29
N PRO A 210 10.62 12.04 -8.46
CA PRO A 210 10.33 11.39 -7.18
C PRO A 210 9.94 9.90 -7.34
N GLN A 211 9.44 9.50 -8.51
CA GLN A 211 9.06 8.12 -8.79
C GLN A 211 10.22 7.13 -8.59
N GLN A 212 11.46 7.59 -8.70
CA GLN A 212 12.65 6.76 -8.46
C GLN A 212 12.79 6.36 -6.99
N ASN A 213 12.22 7.11 -6.02
CA ASN A 213 12.17 6.75 -4.61
C ASN A 213 10.81 6.14 -4.19
N GLY A 214 9.99 5.77 -5.18
CA GLY A 214 8.61 5.33 -5.00
C GLY A 214 8.42 4.11 -4.08
N MET A 215 9.46 3.32 -3.81
CA MET A 215 9.39 2.17 -2.89
C MET A 215 9.23 2.65 -1.44
N VAL A 216 10.14 3.48 -0.95
CA VAL A 216 10.06 4.01 0.41
C VAL A 216 8.89 4.98 0.58
N GLU A 217 8.58 5.79 -0.45
CA GLU A 217 7.39 6.65 -0.45
C GLU A 217 6.09 5.82 -0.28
N ARG A 218 6.02 4.66 -0.93
CA ARG A 218 4.89 3.74 -0.81
C ARG A 218 4.76 3.20 0.62
N VAL A 219 5.88 2.85 1.25
CA VAL A 219 5.90 2.38 2.64
C VAL A 219 5.46 3.49 3.59
N ILE A 220 6.01 4.71 3.42
CA ILE A 220 5.62 5.90 4.20
C ILE A 220 4.12 6.17 4.07
N ARG A 221 3.57 6.10 2.85
CA ARG A 221 2.13 6.26 2.64
C ARG A 221 1.34 5.20 3.39
N THR A 222 1.75 3.94 3.30
CA THR A 222 1.08 2.82 3.98
C THR A 222 1.14 3.01 5.49
N LEU A 223 2.30 3.37 6.04
CA LEU A 223 2.47 3.70 7.46
C LEU A 223 1.52 4.84 7.88
N LYS A 224 1.46 5.91 7.11
CA LYS A 224 0.55 7.03 7.42
C LYS A 224 -0.92 6.63 7.39
N GLU A 225 -1.34 5.86 6.40
CA GLU A 225 -2.74 5.42 6.24
C GLU A 225 -3.15 4.36 7.27
N GLN A 226 -2.25 3.44 7.63
CA GLN A 226 -2.56 2.31 8.49
C GLN A 226 -2.20 2.52 9.97
N CYS A 227 -1.33 3.48 10.28
CA CYS A 227 -0.87 3.74 11.64
C CYS A 227 -1.05 5.22 12.01
N VAL A 228 -0.28 6.13 11.41
CA VAL A 228 -0.18 7.51 11.88
C VAL A 228 -1.52 8.25 11.89
N HIS A 229 -2.32 8.13 10.83
CA HIS A 229 -3.62 8.80 10.72
C HIS A 229 -4.75 8.14 11.53
N ARG A 230 -4.48 6.97 12.09
CA ARG A 230 -5.44 6.22 12.90
C ARG A 230 -5.24 6.41 14.39
N HIS A 231 -4.09 6.98 14.79
CA HIS A 231 -3.75 7.19 16.19
C HIS A 231 -3.59 8.67 16.51
N ARG A 232 -4.04 9.06 17.68
CA ARG A 232 -3.75 10.34 18.30
C ARG A 232 -2.56 10.15 19.23
N PHE A 233 -1.34 10.46 18.75
CA PHE A 233 -0.18 10.35 19.60
C PHE A 233 -0.17 11.43 20.67
N GLU A 234 0.07 11.02 21.91
CA GLU A 234 0.16 11.93 23.06
C GLU A 234 1.57 12.49 23.25
N SER A 235 2.57 11.70 22.85
CA SER A 235 3.99 12.01 23.00
C SER A 235 4.84 11.26 22.00
N GLN A 236 6.13 11.65 21.89
CA GLN A 236 7.13 10.92 21.11
C GLN A 236 7.26 9.46 21.56
N VAL A 237 7.23 9.19 22.86
CA VAL A 237 7.33 7.81 23.41
C VAL A 237 6.14 6.96 22.99
N HIS A 238 4.93 7.53 23.04
CA HIS A 238 3.73 6.84 22.56
C HIS A 238 3.82 6.58 21.05
N ALA A 239 4.20 7.58 20.26
CA ALA A 239 4.38 7.42 18.81
C ALA A 239 5.44 6.37 18.46
N LEU A 240 6.55 6.35 19.20
CA LEU A 240 7.63 5.38 19.01
C LEU A 240 7.14 3.94 19.22
N ARG A 241 6.37 3.69 20.29
CA ARG A 241 5.81 2.36 20.55
C ARG A 241 4.85 1.92 19.44
N VAL A 242 3.85 2.74 19.13
CA VAL A 242 2.80 2.38 18.14
C VAL A 242 3.38 2.21 16.74
N ILE A 243 4.33 3.06 16.34
CA ILE A 243 5.03 2.92 15.05
C ILE A 243 5.89 1.66 15.04
N GLY A 244 6.58 1.34 16.14
CA GLY A 244 7.38 0.12 16.27
C GLY A 244 6.53 -1.15 16.14
N ASP A 245 5.37 -1.20 16.81
CA ASP A 245 4.42 -2.30 16.71
C ASP A 245 3.91 -2.46 15.27
N TRP A 246 3.57 -1.35 14.61
CA TRP A 246 3.15 -1.39 13.21
C TRP A 246 4.27 -1.86 12.27
N ILE A 247 5.53 -1.47 12.49
CA ILE A 247 6.67 -1.93 11.69
C ILE A 247 6.88 -3.45 11.88
N ALA A 248 6.75 -3.94 13.10
CA ALA A 248 6.81 -5.38 13.36
C ALA A 248 5.68 -6.13 12.62
N PHE A 249 4.45 -5.63 12.69
CA PHE A 249 3.32 -6.15 11.91
C PHE A 249 3.59 -6.10 10.39
N TYR A 250 4.10 -4.98 9.88
CA TYR A 250 4.41 -4.78 8.46
C TYR A 250 5.39 -5.84 7.94
N ASN A 251 6.46 -6.13 8.68
CA ASN A 251 7.48 -7.08 8.28
C ASN A 251 7.03 -8.54 8.44
N ARG A 252 6.33 -8.88 9.53
CA ARG A 252 6.07 -10.26 9.94
C ARG A 252 4.71 -10.81 9.54
N GLN A 253 3.70 -9.95 9.43
CA GLN A 253 2.31 -10.40 9.27
C GLN A 253 1.63 -9.83 8.03
N ARG A 254 2.02 -8.65 7.57
CA ARG A 254 1.35 -7.98 6.46
C ARG A 254 1.73 -8.62 5.11
N PRO A 255 0.78 -9.25 4.38
CA PRO A 255 1.07 -9.82 3.07
C PRO A 255 1.21 -8.72 2.01
N HIS A 256 2.16 -8.91 1.09
CA HIS A 256 2.45 -7.99 0.01
C HIS A 256 2.17 -8.60 -1.36
N GLN A 257 1.27 -8.00 -2.12
CA GLN A 257 0.91 -8.49 -3.45
C GLN A 257 2.13 -8.63 -4.40
N ALA A 258 3.07 -7.70 -4.32
CA ALA A 258 4.27 -7.74 -5.15
C ALA A 258 5.31 -8.80 -4.71
N LEU A 259 5.15 -9.36 -3.52
CA LEU A 259 5.91 -10.49 -3.00
C LEU A 259 5.08 -11.80 -3.08
N LYS A 260 4.18 -11.90 -4.04
CA LYS A 260 3.28 -13.06 -4.19
C LYS A 260 2.50 -13.39 -2.91
N MET A 261 2.09 -12.35 -2.18
CA MET A 261 1.39 -12.41 -0.89
C MET A 261 2.24 -12.90 0.29
N MET A 262 3.55 -13.03 0.15
CA MET A 262 4.45 -13.24 1.28
C MET A 262 4.61 -11.95 2.09
N THR A 263 4.99 -12.11 3.36
CA THR A 263 5.47 -11.00 4.20
C THR A 263 6.90 -10.63 3.81
N PRO A 264 7.39 -9.42 4.11
CA PRO A 264 8.78 -9.03 3.87
C PRO A 264 9.79 -9.99 4.50
N ASP A 265 9.56 -10.44 5.75
CA ASP A 265 10.46 -11.38 6.43
C ASP A 265 10.46 -12.76 5.76
N ALA A 266 9.29 -13.27 5.36
CA ALA A 266 9.20 -14.53 4.64
C ALA A 266 9.86 -14.46 3.26
N ALA A 267 9.72 -13.31 2.57
CA ALA A 267 10.37 -13.09 1.28
C ALA A 267 11.90 -13.06 1.41
N TYR A 268 12.44 -12.49 2.50
CA TYR A 268 13.87 -12.53 2.77
C TYR A 268 14.35 -13.95 3.12
N ALA A 269 13.64 -14.63 4.01
CA ALA A 269 13.99 -16.01 4.39
C ALA A 269 14.03 -16.95 3.17
N ALA A 270 13.10 -16.80 2.24
CA ALA A 270 13.09 -17.59 1.00
C ALA A 270 14.32 -17.36 0.10
N THR A 271 14.98 -16.19 0.19
CA THR A 271 16.22 -15.94 -0.58
C THR A 271 17.48 -16.53 0.06
N LEU A 272 17.42 -16.91 1.33
CA LEU A 272 18.54 -17.57 2.02
C LEU A 272 18.56 -19.10 1.76
N THR A 273 17.43 -19.65 1.32
CA THR A 273 17.24 -21.09 1.06
C THR A 273 17.28 -21.45 -0.43
N ALA A 274 17.35 -20.45 -1.30
CA ALA A 274 17.45 -20.61 -2.77
C ALA A 274 18.90 -20.53 -3.23
#